data_0d7b17225ef897742f76579ac4d5aa12
#
_entry.id   0d7b17225ef897742f76579ac4d5aa12
#
_cell.length_a   1.000
_cell.length_b   1.000
_cell.length_c   1.000
_cell.angle_alpha   90.00
_cell.angle_beta   90.00
_cell.angle_gamma   90.00
#
_symmetry.space_group_name_H-M   'P 1'
#
loop_
_entity.id
_entity.type
_entity.pdbx_description
1 polymer ?
#
loop_
_entity_poly.entity_id
_entity_poly.type
_entity_poly.pdbx_seq_one_letter_code
_entity_poly.pdbx_strand_id
1 'polypeptide(L)'
;GFTMAESAQVVILMDDALALELGAPILAGAPFVSVRADGAKKSISGPGAGNYLTVAEAMATLRNILGDERLKHRGMVQAHGTGTPQNRVTESTLLNKVAEAFGVSEWPVAAIKSYVGHSLGAAAGDQLTATLGFFKDGMIPRIHTVGELAEDVVTERLNFALTEQDSADRDYALINSKGCGGNNATAALLSPDATEQMLARAHGQEEIAAWRDRRDAVAAAQAATEAERIPNSGLARQISHKTGRSVIKPSRNQSSTDPISVSYTHLTLPTILLV
;
A
#
# COMPACT_ATOMS: atom_id res chain seq x y z
N GLY A 1 -3.14 21.00 10.20
CA GLY A 1 -3.86 19.81 10.66
C GLY A 1 -4.16 18.90 9.49
N PHE A 2 -4.76 17.77 9.74
CA PHE A 2 -5.23 16.87 8.68
C PHE A 2 -6.76 16.92 8.56
N THR A 3 -7.26 16.62 7.36
CA THR A 3 -8.70 16.46 7.10
C THR A 3 -9.12 15.05 7.49
N MET A 4 -10.11 14.91 8.36
CA MET A 4 -10.70 13.62 8.68
C MET A 4 -11.52 13.09 7.51
N ALA A 5 -11.50 11.77 7.33
CA ALA A 5 -12.20 11.09 6.24
C ALA A 5 -12.78 9.75 6.71
N GLU A 6 -13.58 9.14 5.85
CA GLU A 6 -14.13 7.82 6.01
C GLU A 6 -13.69 6.94 4.86
N SER A 7 -13.33 5.69 5.15
CA SER A 7 -13.06 4.69 4.13
C SER A 7 -13.27 3.27 4.67
N ALA A 8 -13.46 2.33 3.75
CA ALA A 8 -13.49 0.90 4.04
C ALA A 8 -12.87 0.17 2.85
N GLN A 9 -11.92 -0.71 3.13
CA GLN A 9 -11.29 -1.56 2.13
C GLN A 9 -11.38 -3.02 2.56
N VAL A 10 -11.47 -3.90 1.57
CA VAL A 10 -11.33 -5.33 1.74
C VAL A 10 -10.07 -5.77 1.02
N VAL A 11 -9.19 -6.44 1.71
CA VAL A 11 -7.92 -6.93 1.18
C VAL A 11 -7.91 -8.45 1.31
N ILE A 12 -7.67 -9.14 0.20
CA ILE A 12 -7.53 -10.59 0.18
C ILE A 12 -6.04 -10.92 0.19
N LEU A 13 -5.61 -11.63 1.23
CA LEU A 13 -4.24 -12.11 1.36
C LEU A 13 -4.22 -13.62 1.15
N MET A 14 -3.28 -14.08 0.35
CA MET A 14 -3.04 -15.51 0.12
C MET A 14 -1.55 -15.81 0.29
N ASP A 15 -1.23 -17.04 0.65
CA ASP A 15 0.13 -17.53 0.48
C ASP A 15 0.44 -17.77 -1.01
N ASP A 16 1.70 -17.84 -1.32
CA ASP A 16 2.21 -17.93 -2.68
C ASP A 16 1.77 -19.23 -3.38
N ALA A 17 1.78 -20.36 -2.68
CA ALA A 17 1.38 -21.65 -3.27
C ALA A 17 -0.09 -21.64 -3.68
N LEU A 18 -0.98 -21.15 -2.81
CA LEU A 18 -2.41 -21.06 -3.09
C LEU A 18 -2.69 -20.09 -4.24
N ALA A 19 -2.01 -18.93 -4.26
CA ALA A 19 -2.19 -17.95 -5.32
C ALA A 19 -1.77 -18.50 -6.70
N LEU A 20 -0.67 -19.23 -6.74
CA LEU A 20 -0.22 -19.91 -7.97
C LEU A 20 -1.19 -21.03 -8.39
N GLU A 21 -1.61 -21.87 -7.45
CA GLU A 21 -2.57 -22.96 -7.72
C GLU A 21 -3.88 -22.44 -8.31
N LEU A 22 -4.43 -21.37 -7.73
CA LEU A 22 -5.72 -20.80 -8.16
C LEU A 22 -5.62 -19.93 -9.42
N GLY A 23 -4.43 -19.65 -9.92
CA GLY A 23 -4.27 -18.66 -11.00
C GLY A 23 -4.73 -17.26 -10.58
N ALA A 24 -4.55 -16.92 -9.30
CA ALA A 24 -5.02 -15.64 -8.78
C ALA A 24 -4.24 -14.47 -9.39
N PRO A 25 -4.87 -13.33 -9.71
CA PRO A 25 -4.16 -12.13 -10.12
C PRO A 25 -3.38 -11.57 -8.93
N ILE A 26 -2.06 -11.45 -9.06
CA ILE A 26 -1.18 -10.91 -8.02
C ILE A 26 -0.98 -9.42 -8.29
N LEU A 27 -1.52 -8.58 -7.41
CA LEU A 27 -1.42 -7.13 -7.51
C LEU A 27 -0.17 -6.58 -6.80
N ALA A 28 0.29 -7.26 -5.75
CA ALA A 28 1.55 -6.96 -5.07
C ALA A 28 1.97 -8.14 -4.19
N GLY A 29 3.25 -8.25 -3.88
CA GLY A 29 3.76 -9.08 -2.81
C GLY A 29 3.92 -8.28 -1.52
N ALA A 30 3.57 -8.87 -0.37
CA ALA A 30 3.77 -8.27 0.94
C ALA A 30 4.76 -9.10 1.77
N PRO A 31 6.08 -9.01 1.48
CA PRO A 31 7.07 -9.87 2.11
C PRO A 31 7.34 -9.53 3.56
N PHE A 32 6.94 -8.36 4.04
CA PHE A 32 7.29 -7.91 5.38
C PHE A 32 6.35 -6.84 5.91
N VAL A 33 5.97 -7.00 7.19
CA VAL A 33 5.28 -5.97 7.98
C VAL A 33 5.92 -5.93 9.37
N SER A 34 6.26 -4.74 9.85
CA SER A 34 6.78 -4.53 11.20
C SER A 34 5.93 -3.52 11.96
N VAL A 35 5.70 -3.80 13.24
CA VAL A 35 5.01 -2.91 14.16
C VAL A 35 5.87 -2.71 15.39
N ARG A 36 6.13 -1.45 15.76
CA ARG A 36 6.95 -1.07 16.92
C ARG A 36 6.33 0.11 17.68
N ALA A 37 6.41 0.07 18.99
CA ALA A 37 6.02 1.19 19.83
C ALA A 37 7.25 2.02 20.25
N ASP A 38 7.09 3.33 20.35
CA ASP A 38 8.10 4.27 20.84
C ASP A 38 8.16 4.34 22.38
N GLY A 39 7.44 3.46 23.07
CA GLY A 39 7.29 3.48 24.54
C GLY A 39 6.20 4.45 25.01
N ALA A 40 6.28 4.89 26.25
CA ALA A 40 5.26 5.73 26.86
C ALA A 40 5.26 7.15 26.28
N LYS A 41 4.49 7.39 25.24
CA LYS A 41 4.29 8.71 24.64
C LYS A 41 2.84 9.15 24.71
N LYS A 42 2.63 10.43 25.05
CA LYS A 42 1.30 11.02 25.21
C LYS A 42 0.73 11.58 23.91
N SER A 43 1.56 11.83 22.90
CA SER A 43 1.14 12.48 21.65
C SER A 43 1.51 11.68 20.41
N ILE A 44 0.91 12.09 19.33
CA ILE A 44 1.11 11.56 18.00
C ILE A 44 2.47 12.04 17.47
N SER A 45 3.23 11.20 16.78
CA SER A 45 4.33 11.58 15.92
C SER A 45 5.56 12.23 16.57
N GLY A 46 5.80 12.03 17.86
CA GLY A 46 7.08 12.41 18.45
C GLY A 46 8.25 11.60 17.87
N PRO A 47 9.49 12.12 17.90
CA PRO A 47 10.65 11.33 17.53
C PRO A 47 10.80 10.13 18.47
N GLY A 48 10.96 8.94 17.90
CA GLY A 48 11.14 7.69 18.65
C GLY A 48 11.81 6.63 17.79
N ALA A 49 12.42 5.64 18.45
CA ALA A 49 13.17 4.59 17.76
C ALA A 49 12.26 3.63 16.95
N GLY A 50 10.99 3.49 17.36
CA GLY A 50 10.10 2.49 16.78
C GLY A 50 9.93 2.62 15.27
N ASN A 51 9.71 3.84 14.76
CA ASN A 51 9.55 4.03 13.32
C ASN A 51 10.86 3.91 12.54
N TYR A 52 12.02 4.26 13.12
CA TYR A 52 13.32 3.97 12.51
C TYR A 52 13.53 2.47 12.33
N LEU A 53 13.17 1.68 13.35
CA LEU A 53 13.30 0.23 13.31
C LEU A 53 12.36 -0.38 12.25
N THR A 54 11.08 0.01 12.23
CA THR A 54 10.13 -0.56 11.26
C THR A 54 10.54 -0.29 9.81
N VAL A 55 11.00 0.93 9.50
CA VAL A 55 11.43 1.28 8.15
C VAL A 55 12.76 0.60 7.81
N ALA A 56 13.73 0.57 8.74
CA ALA A 56 15.03 -0.08 8.50
C ALA A 56 14.90 -1.60 8.33
N GLU A 57 14.06 -2.27 9.11
CA GLU A 57 13.77 -3.70 8.97
C GLU A 57 13.12 -4.01 7.60
N ALA A 58 12.18 -3.19 7.16
CA ALA A 58 11.57 -3.30 5.85
C ALA A 58 12.59 -3.12 4.71
N MET A 59 13.46 -2.11 4.82
CA MET A 59 14.53 -1.87 3.85
C MET A 59 15.55 -3.01 3.82
N ALA A 60 15.92 -3.56 4.97
CA ALA A 60 16.83 -4.71 5.04
C ALA A 60 16.22 -5.95 4.38
N THR A 61 14.93 -6.20 4.58
CA THR A 61 14.21 -7.29 3.93
C THR A 61 14.19 -7.10 2.42
N LEU A 62 13.83 -5.90 1.95
CA LEU A 62 13.81 -5.58 0.52
C LEU A 62 15.20 -5.71 -0.12
N ARG A 63 16.26 -5.30 0.59
CA ARG A 63 17.64 -5.47 0.12
C ARG A 63 17.98 -6.94 -0.13
N ASN A 64 17.56 -7.83 0.77
CA ASN A 64 17.79 -9.27 0.61
C ASN A 64 17.03 -9.86 -0.59
N ILE A 65 15.85 -9.32 -0.92
CA ILE A 65 15.03 -9.79 -2.03
C ILE A 65 15.51 -9.21 -3.37
N LEU A 66 15.76 -7.91 -3.42
CA LEU A 66 15.99 -7.15 -4.65
C LEU A 66 17.47 -6.90 -4.96
N GLY A 67 18.33 -6.91 -3.94
CA GLY A 67 19.72 -6.47 -4.05
C GLY A 67 19.87 -4.95 -3.92
N ASP A 68 21.14 -4.49 -3.75
CA ASP A 68 21.43 -3.10 -3.44
C ASP A 68 21.02 -2.12 -4.55
N GLU A 69 21.26 -2.46 -5.82
CA GLU A 69 21.00 -1.55 -6.94
C GLU A 69 19.50 -1.26 -7.11
N ARG A 70 18.68 -2.28 -7.06
CA ARG A 70 17.21 -2.12 -7.16
C ARG A 70 16.65 -1.41 -5.92
N LEU A 71 17.17 -1.73 -4.73
CA LEU A 71 16.79 -1.04 -3.49
C LEU A 71 17.04 0.46 -3.59
N LYS A 72 18.23 0.86 -4.09
CA LYS A 72 18.63 2.28 -4.14
C LYS A 72 17.83 3.10 -5.14
N HIS A 73 17.44 2.49 -6.27
CA HIS A 73 16.97 3.26 -7.42
C HIS A 73 15.50 2.99 -7.80
N ARG A 74 14.91 1.88 -7.34
CA ARG A 74 13.60 1.43 -7.84
C ARG A 74 12.53 1.34 -6.74
N GLY A 75 12.64 2.18 -5.73
CA GLY A 75 11.69 2.23 -4.62
C GLY A 75 10.94 3.53 -4.50
N MET A 76 9.87 3.51 -3.70
CA MET A 76 9.15 4.70 -3.26
C MET A 76 8.60 4.52 -1.85
N VAL A 77 8.17 5.61 -1.22
CA VAL A 77 7.51 5.61 0.10
C VAL A 77 6.13 6.24 -0.03
N GLN A 78 5.14 5.53 0.45
CA GLN A 78 3.84 6.09 0.79
C GLN A 78 3.90 6.55 2.25
N ALA A 79 4.12 7.85 2.44
CA ALA A 79 4.31 8.43 3.76
C ALA A 79 3.03 8.37 4.59
N HIS A 80 3.15 8.35 5.91
CA HIS A 80 2.02 8.62 6.80
C HIS A 80 1.38 9.98 6.47
N GLY A 81 2.19 11.00 6.21
CA GLY A 81 1.83 12.19 5.44
C GLY A 81 0.61 12.96 5.94
N THR A 82 0.45 13.15 7.27
CA THR A 82 -0.70 13.88 7.82
C THR A 82 -0.66 15.39 7.59
N GLY A 83 0.48 15.94 7.17
CA GLY A 83 0.66 17.38 6.99
C GLY A 83 0.67 18.19 8.28
N THR A 84 0.73 17.54 9.46
CA THR A 84 0.87 18.25 10.74
C THR A 84 2.31 18.69 10.94
N PRO A 85 2.56 19.85 11.57
CA PRO A 85 3.93 20.37 11.76
C PRO A 85 4.85 19.36 12.43
N GLN A 86 4.38 18.69 13.47
CA GLN A 86 5.19 17.68 14.17
C GLN A 86 5.50 16.44 13.33
N ASN A 87 4.54 15.94 12.56
CA ASN A 87 4.76 14.75 11.74
C ASN A 87 5.67 15.03 10.55
N ARG A 88 5.53 16.16 9.86
CA ARG A 88 6.36 16.47 8.69
C ARG A 88 7.85 16.48 9.02
N VAL A 89 8.23 17.08 10.16
CA VAL A 89 9.62 17.11 10.62
C VAL A 89 10.07 15.71 11.02
N THR A 90 9.30 15.02 11.86
CA THR A 90 9.67 13.71 12.39
C THR A 90 9.79 12.67 11.27
N GLU A 91 8.84 12.65 10.35
CA GLU A 91 8.81 11.65 9.28
C GLU A 91 9.87 11.93 8.21
N SER A 92 10.03 13.19 7.78
CA SER A 92 11.08 13.53 6.80
C SER A 92 12.49 13.27 7.35
N THR A 93 12.75 13.62 8.61
CA THR A 93 14.03 13.34 9.28
C THR A 93 14.30 11.83 9.30
N LEU A 94 13.32 11.04 9.71
CA LEU A 94 13.43 9.58 9.78
C LEU A 94 13.72 8.97 8.40
N LEU A 95 12.90 9.29 7.41
CA LEU A 95 13.04 8.75 6.06
C LEU A 95 14.39 9.13 5.46
N ASN A 96 14.82 10.39 5.66
CA ASN A 96 16.12 10.86 5.20
C ASN A 96 17.30 10.09 5.84
N LYS A 97 17.23 9.83 7.15
CA LYS A 97 18.27 9.07 7.87
C LYS A 97 18.31 7.60 7.45
N VAL A 98 17.16 6.98 7.22
CA VAL A 98 17.11 5.61 6.70
C VAL A 98 17.62 5.57 5.26
N ALA A 99 17.22 6.52 4.41
CA ALA A 99 17.74 6.64 3.05
C ALA A 99 19.27 6.78 3.04
N GLU A 100 19.84 7.59 3.95
CA GLU A 100 21.30 7.72 4.14
C GLU A 100 21.95 6.38 4.47
N ALA A 101 21.40 5.65 5.43
CA ALA A 101 21.93 4.37 5.90
C ALA A 101 21.92 3.28 4.82
N PHE A 102 20.94 3.31 3.91
CA PHE A 102 20.81 2.36 2.81
C PHE A 102 21.36 2.87 1.47
N GLY A 103 21.91 4.08 1.43
CA GLY A 103 22.51 4.67 0.23
C GLY A 103 21.47 5.07 -0.83
N VAL A 104 20.21 5.28 -0.42
CA VAL A 104 19.14 5.77 -1.31
C VAL A 104 19.26 7.28 -1.45
N SER A 105 19.03 7.79 -2.65
CA SER A 105 18.95 9.22 -2.96
C SER A 105 17.73 9.49 -3.85
N GLU A 106 17.23 10.71 -3.82
CA GLU A 106 16.03 11.10 -4.59
C GLU A 106 14.84 10.15 -4.37
N TRP A 107 14.68 9.67 -3.13
CA TRP A 107 13.66 8.66 -2.81
C TRP A 107 12.26 9.26 -2.96
N PRO A 108 11.43 8.79 -3.91
CA PRO A 108 10.10 9.32 -4.11
C PRO A 108 9.21 9.16 -2.88
N VAL A 109 8.59 10.24 -2.44
CA VAL A 109 7.67 10.28 -1.29
C VAL A 109 6.30 10.74 -1.75
N ALA A 110 5.33 9.84 -1.69
CA ALA A 110 3.93 10.10 -1.95
C ALA A 110 3.14 10.31 -0.65
N ALA A 111 2.04 11.04 -0.69
CA ALA A 111 1.15 11.27 0.44
C ALA A 111 -0.31 11.31 0.00
N ILE A 112 -0.94 10.13 -0.11
CA ILE A 112 -2.32 10.01 -0.62
C ILE A 112 -3.37 10.71 0.24
N LYS A 113 -3.07 10.95 1.53
CA LYS A 113 -3.98 11.72 2.41
C LYS A 113 -4.25 13.13 1.93
N SER A 114 -3.43 13.67 1.02
CA SER A 114 -3.69 14.95 0.35
C SER A 114 -4.92 14.91 -0.56
N TYR A 115 -5.37 13.73 -0.97
CA TYR A 115 -6.57 13.51 -1.79
C TYR A 115 -7.75 13.00 -0.97
N VAL A 116 -7.53 11.93 -0.22
CA VAL A 116 -8.62 11.19 0.43
C VAL A 116 -8.82 11.56 1.90
N GLY A 117 -7.97 12.42 2.46
CA GLY A 117 -7.97 12.73 3.89
C GLY A 117 -7.41 11.59 4.74
N HIS A 118 -7.66 11.65 6.05
CA HIS A 118 -7.18 10.66 7.02
C HIS A 118 -8.34 9.87 7.61
N SER A 119 -8.51 8.66 7.16
CA SER A 119 -9.58 7.73 7.59
C SER A 119 -9.25 6.98 8.90
N LEU A 120 -8.25 7.44 9.65
CA LEU A 120 -7.84 6.89 10.95
C LEU A 120 -7.44 5.40 10.86
N GLY A 121 -8.24 4.50 11.40
CA GLY A 121 -7.95 3.06 11.42
C GLY A 121 -7.82 2.44 10.02
N ALA A 122 -8.55 2.94 9.02
CA ALA A 122 -8.52 2.45 7.65
C ALA A 122 -7.41 3.11 6.78
N ALA A 123 -6.68 4.10 7.30
CA ALA A 123 -5.74 4.92 6.51
C ALA A 123 -4.60 4.12 5.84
N ALA A 124 -4.17 3.01 6.45
CA ALA A 124 -3.19 2.13 5.82
C ALA A 124 -3.78 1.38 4.61
N GLY A 125 -5.07 1.07 4.64
CA GLY A 125 -5.80 0.51 3.51
C GLY A 125 -5.90 1.50 2.35
N ASP A 126 -6.14 2.80 2.62
CA ASP A 126 -6.12 3.85 1.59
C ASP A 126 -4.73 3.95 0.95
N GLN A 127 -3.67 3.93 1.77
CA GLN A 127 -2.29 3.95 1.28
C GLN A 127 -1.97 2.71 0.43
N LEU A 128 -2.41 1.54 0.87
CA LEU A 128 -2.25 0.28 0.14
C LEU A 128 -2.93 0.34 -1.22
N THR A 129 -4.23 0.67 -1.26
CA THR A 129 -5.01 0.73 -2.49
C THR A 129 -4.42 1.74 -3.48
N ALA A 130 -4.02 2.92 -3.00
CA ALA A 130 -3.35 3.91 -3.84
C ALA A 130 -2.01 3.39 -4.39
N THR A 131 -1.21 2.69 -3.57
CA THR A 131 0.08 2.13 -4.00
C THR A 131 -0.09 1.07 -5.08
N LEU A 132 -1.12 0.22 -4.98
CA LEU A 132 -1.46 -0.74 -6.04
C LEU A 132 -1.83 -0.02 -7.34
N GLY A 133 -2.58 1.10 -7.25
CA GLY A 133 -2.85 1.97 -8.39
C GLY A 133 -1.57 2.55 -8.99
N PHE A 134 -0.62 3.01 -8.17
CA PHE A 134 0.65 3.54 -8.69
C PHE A 134 1.47 2.49 -9.45
N PHE A 135 1.50 1.25 -8.96
CA PHE A 135 2.15 0.15 -9.70
C PHE A 135 1.43 -0.15 -11.01
N LYS A 136 0.10 -0.14 -11.01
CA LYS A 136 -0.71 -0.44 -12.19
C LYS A 136 -0.63 0.65 -13.26
N ASP A 137 -0.75 1.91 -12.83
CA ASP A 137 -0.88 3.06 -13.73
C ASP A 137 0.47 3.69 -14.10
N GLY A 138 1.56 3.27 -13.43
CA GLY A 138 2.90 3.77 -13.67
C GLY A 138 3.12 5.21 -13.23
N MET A 139 2.30 5.74 -12.32
CA MET A 139 2.33 7.15 -11.94
C MET A 139 2.14 7.35 -10.43
N ILE A 140 2.99 8.18 -9.84
CA ILE A 140 2.80 8.72 -8.49
C ILE A 140 2.18 10.11 -8.63
N PRO A 141 0.96 10.33 -8.13
CA PRO A 141 0.32 11.64 -8.22
C PRO A 141 1.03 12.65 -7.33
N ARG A 142 0.95 13.92 -7.70
CA ARG A 142 1.50 15.00 -6.86
C ARG A 142 0.82 15.05 -5.49
N ILE A 143 1.49 15.56 -4.48
CA ILE A 143 0.87 15.87 -3.18
C ILE A 143 -0.03 17.09 -3.37
N HIS A 144 -1.33 16.87 -3.55
CA HIS A 144 -2.28 17.86 -4.08
C HIS A 144 -2.37 19.14 -3.25
N THR A 145 -2.25 19.04 -1.92
CA THR A 145 -2.45 20.17 -0.98
C THR A 145 -1.18 20.97 -0.70
N VAL A 146 -0.05 20.61 -1.35
CA VAL A 146 1.25 21.24 -1.10
C VAL A 146 1.75 21.90 -2.37
N GLY A 147 1.91 23.23 -2.35
CA GLY A 147 2.53 23.99 -3.43
C GLY A 147 4.06 24.07 -3.28
N GLU A 148 4.52 24.18 -2.03
CA GLU A 148 5.94 24.23 -1.66
C GLU A 148 6.15 23.51 -0.33
N LEU A 149 7.36 23.01 -0.10
CA LEU A 149 7.71 22.35 1.15
C LEU A 149 8.01 23.40 2.22
N ALA A 150 7.61 23.11 3.46
CA ALA A 150 7.98 23.96 4.59
C ALA A 150 9.49 23.84 4.87
N GLU A 151 10.11 24.93 5.36
CA GLU A 151 11.55 25.01 5.59
C GLU A 151 12.11 23.97 6.56
N ASP A 152 11.26 23.43 7.44
CA ASP A 152 11.63 22.41 8.42
C ASP A 152 11.49 20.96 7.92
N VAL A 153 11.17 20.77 6.64
CA VAL A 153 11.13 19.44 5.99
C VAL A 153 12.52 19.08 5.47
N VAL A 154 13.00 17.91 5.88
CA VAL A 154 14.30 17.38 5.42
C VAL A 154 14.15 16.79 4.02
N THR A 155 14.98 17.22 3.07
CA THR A 155 14.85 16.88 1.64
C THR A 155 16.11 16.31 0.99
N GLU A 156 17.25 16.21 1.70
CA GLU A 156 18.55 15.92 1.07
C GLU A 156 18.58 14.61 0.27
N ARG A 157 17.75 13.63 0.66
CA ARG A 157 17.67 12.30 0.02
C ARG A 157 16.25 11.94 -0.43
N LEU A 158 15.30 12.86 -0.23
CA LEU A 158 13.88 12.63 -0.47
C LEU A 158 13.40 13.49 -1.63
N ASN A 159 12.63 12.88 -2.51
CA ASN A 159 11.95 13.56 -3.60
C ASN A 159 10.44 13.55 -3.33
N PHE A 160 9.94 14.60 -2.69
CA PHE A 160 8.51 14.75 -2.47
C PHE A 160 7.80 15.03 -3.79
N ALA A 161 6.72 14.29 -4.06
CA ALA A 161 5.94 14.41 -5.28
C ALA A 161 5.16 15.73 -5.35
N LEU A 162 5.84 16.85 -5.60
CA LEU A 162 5.21 18.15 -5.85
C LEU A 162 4.63 18.26 -7.27
N THR A 163 5.11 17.42 -8.18
CA THR A 163 4.58 17.15 -9.51
C THR A 163 4.33 15.64 -9.65
N GLU A 164 3.62 15.25 -10.67
CA GLU A 164 3.48 13.82 -11.03
C GLU A 164 4.86 13.22 -11.32
N GLN A 165 5.08 11.98 -10.84
CA GLN A 165 6.33 11.26 -11.03
C GLN A 165 6.06 9.90 -11.65
N ASP A 166 6.99 9.41 -12.45
CA ASP A 166 6.94 8.08 -13.04
C ASP A 166 7.18 7.02 -11.96
N SER A 167 6.35 5.98 -11.95
CA SER A 167 6.49 4.80 -11.10
C SER A 167 6.51 3.48 -11.89
N ALA A 168 6.52 3.53 -13.21
CA ALA A 168 6.43 2.33 -14.05
C ALA A 168 7.57 1.31 -13.81
N ASP A 169 8.74 1.79 -13.42
CA ASP A 169 9.90 0.96 -13.13
C ASP A 169 10.15 0.71 -11.63
N ARG A 170 9.18 1.03 -10.75
CA ARG A 170 9.33 0.82 -9.31
C ARG A 170 9.15 -0.65 -8.95
N ASP A 171 10.11 -1.19 -8.23
CA ASP A 171 10.09 -2.58 -7.76
C ASP A 171 9.43 -2.72 -6.39
N TYR A 172 9.45 -1.66 -5.58
CA TYR A 172 8.88 -1.71 -4.25
C TYR A 172 8.31 -0.37 -3.78
N ALA A 173 7.41 -0.47 -2.82
CA ALA A 173 6.93 0.66 -2.04
C ALA A 173 6.95 0.32 -0.54
N LEU A 174 7.28 1.30 0.30
CA LEU A 174 7.01 1.24 1.72
C LEU A 174 5.72 1.97 2.04
N ILE A 175 4.84 1.34 2.81
CA ILE A 175 3.71 2.01 3.45
C ILE A 175 4.11 2.32 4.88
N ASN A 176 4.26 3.60 5.21
CA ASN A 176 4.58 4.03 6.56
C ASN A 176 3.32 4.54 7.27
N SER A 177 3.05 4.04 8.46
CA SER A 177 1.90 4.42 9.27
C SER A 177 2.30 4.70 10.70
N LYS A 178 1.72 5.76 11.25
CA LYS A 178 1.97 6.22 12.63
C LYS A 178 0.66 6.44 13.34
N GLY A 179 0.57 6.00 14.59
CA GLY A 179 -0.63 6.11 15.41
C GLY A 179 -0.38 6.89 16.71
N CYS A 180 -1.47 7.26 17.35
CA CYS A 180 -1.44 7.87 18.67
C CYS A 180 -0.72 6.99 19.69
N GLY A 181 0.01 7.62 20.61
CA GLY A 181 0.74 6.90 21.65
C GLY A 181 2.11 6.35 21.20
N GLY A 182 2.57 6.71 20.01
CA GLY A 182 3.88 6.29 19.50
C GLY A 182 3.88 4.92 18.83
N ASN A 183 2.74 4.48 18.33
CA ASN A 183 2.64 3.26 17.53
C ASN A 183 3.14 3.54 16.11
N ASN A 184 3.96 2.65 15.58
CA ASN A 184 4.52 2.75 14.23
C ASN A 184 4.38 1.41 13.53
N ALA A 185 4.01 1.46 12.25
CA ALA A 185 3.95 0.29 11.39
C ALA A 185 4.52 0.62 10.01
N THR A 186 5.28 -0.32 9.45
CA THR A 186 5.78 -0.23 8.08
C THR A 186 5.54 -1.55 7.36
N ALA A 187 4.89 -1.49 6.21
CA ALA A 187 4.75 -2.61 5.31
C ALA A 187 5.66 -2.43 4.09
N ALA A 188 6.36 -3.47 3.70
CA ALA A 188 7.07 -3.55 2.42
C ALA A 188 6.17 -4.21 1.39
N LEU A 189 5.99 -3.57 0.24
CA LEU A 189 5.29 -4.11 -0.91
C LEU A 189 6.25 -4.26 -2.08
N LEU A 190 6.14 -5.37 -2.79
CA LEU A 190 6.77 -5.57 -4.09
C LEU A 190 5.76 -5.30 -5.20
N SER A 191 6.20 -4.66 -6.29
CA SER A 191 5.38 -4.54 -7.50
C SER A 191 5.00 -5.92 -8.04
N PRO A 192 3.97 -6.03 -8.91
CA PRO A 192 3.62 -7.31 -9.54
C PRO A 192 4.81 -7.99 -10.19
N ASP A 193 5.61 -7.26 -10.97
CA ASP A 193 6.78 -7.79 -11.66
C ASP A 193 7.88 -8.27 -10.71
N ALA A 194 8.18 -7.49 -9.67
CA ALA A 194 9.16 -7.87 -8.66
C ALA A 194 8.69 -9.09 -7.85
N THR A 195 7.38 -9.18 -7.59
CA THR A 195 6.76 -10.34 -6.93
C THR A 195 6.89 -11.58 -7.80
N GLU A 196 6.53 -11.50 -9.07
CA GLU A 196 6.64 -12.62 -10.01
C GLU A 196 8.09 -13.12 -10.12
N GLN A 197 9.08 -12.20 -10.19
CA GLN A 197 10.50 -12.58 -10.19
C GLN A 197 10.93 -13.26 -8.89
N MET A 198 10.40 -12.83 -7.74
CA MET A 198 10.65 -13.49 -6.45
C MET A 198 10.05 -14.90 -6.44
N LEU A 199 8.82 -15.06 -6.90
CA LEU A 199 8.13 -16.34 -6.98
C LEU A 199 8.81 -17.30 -7.96
N ALA A 200 9.30 -16.79 -9.10
CA ALA A 200 10.05 -17.60 -10.07
C ALA A 200 11.34 -18.19 -9.48
N ARG A 201 11.97 -17.48 -8.54
CA ARG A 201 13.13 -18.00 -7.81
C ARG A 201 12.76 -19.06 -6.77
N ALA A 202 11.59 -18.95 -6.18
CA ALA A 202 11.10 -19.86 -5.15
C ALA A 202 10.48 -21.14 -5.74
N HIS A 203 9.67 -21.01 -6.78
CA HIS A 203 8.84 -22.10 -7.34
C HIS A 203 9.31 -22.60 -8.72
N GLY A 204 10.23 -21.89 -9.37
CA GLY A 204 10.72 -22.22 -10.71
C GLY A 204 9.93 -21.55 -11.83
N GLN A 205 10.57 -21.41 -12.99
CA GLN A 205 10.01 -20.75 -14.17
C GLN A 205 8.82 -21.51 -14.78
N GLU A 206 8.83 -22.85 -14.69
CA GLU A 206 7.75 -23.70 -15.22
C GLU A 206 6.44 -23.45 -14.46
N GLU A 207 6.50 -23.38 -13.12
CA GLU A 207 5.32 -23.10 -12.30
C GLU A 207 4.78 -21.70 -12.58
N ILE A 208 5.64 -20.71 -12.75
CA ILE A 208 5.22 -19.35 -13.09
C ILE A 208 4.58 -19.30 -14.49
N ALA A 209 5.09 -20.04 -15.46
CA ALA A 209 4.46 -20.12 -16.77
C ALA A 209 3.06 -20.77 -16.68
N ALA A 210 2.93 -21.88 -15.95
CA ALA A 210 1.65 -22.54 -15.73
C ALA A 210 0.66 -21.63 -14.95
N TRP A 211 1.14 -20.86 -13.98
CA TRP A 211 0.32 -19.89 -13.27
C TRP A 211 -0.18 -18.77 -14.21
N ARG A 212 0.66 -18.24 -15.10
CA ARG A 212 0.22 -17.24 -16.08
C ARG A 212 -0.93 -17.73 -16.94
N ASP A 213 -0.85 -18.96 -17.43
CA ASP A 213 -1.93 -19.58 -18.22
C ASP A 213 -3.23 -19.70 -17.39
N ARG A 214 -3.12 -20.17 -16.13
CA ARG A 214 -4.27 -20.24 -15.21
C ARG A 214 -4.85 -18.87 -14.91
N ARG A 215 -4.00 -17.87 -14.63
CA ARG A 215 -4.40 -16.48 -14.37
C ARG A 215 -5.18 -15.89 -15.54
N ASP A 216 -4.71 -16.07 -16.75
CA ASP A 216 -5.36 -15.53 -17.95
C ASP A 216 -6.73 -16.19 -18.18
N ALA A 217 -6.84 -17.50 -17.91
CA ALA A 217 -8.13 -18.18 -17.93
C ALA A 217 -9.11 -17.67 -16.85
N VAL A 218 -8.62 -17.46 -15.63
CA VAL A 218 -9.42 -16.88 -14.53
C VAL A 218 -9.87 -15.47 -14.87
N ALA A 219 -8.97 -14.62 -15.38
CA ALA A 219 -9.30 -13.25 -15.78
C ALA A 219 -10.36 -13.22 -16.89
N ALA A 220 -10.26 -14.10 -17.89
CA ALA A 220 -11.26 -14.23 -18.94
C ALA A 220 -12.64 -14.66 -18.39
N ALA A 221 -12.67 -15.62 -17.46
CA ALA A 221 -13.91 -16.08 -16.83
C ALA A 221 -14.53 -14.98 -15.95
N GLN A 222 -13.73 -14.22 -15.22
CA GLN A 222 -14.21 -13.08 -14.43
C GLN A 222 -14.80 -12.00 -15.32
N ALA A 223 -14.12 -11.62 -16.40
CA ALA A 223 -14.62 -10.62 -17.35
C ALA A 223 -15.95 -11.03 -17.99
N ALA A 224 -16.10 -12.31 -18.34
CA ALA A 224 -17.36 -12.84 -18.87
C ALA A 224 -18.50 -12.75 -17.83
N THR A 225 -18.22 -13.16 -16.57
CA THR A 225 -19.18 -13.09 -15.48
C THR A 225 -19.61 -11.63 -15.18
N GLU A 226 -18.66 -10.70 -15.23
CA GLU A 226 -18.93 -9.29 -14.98
C GLU A 226 -19.77 -8.67 -16.12
N ALA A 227 -19.46 -9.02 -17.36
CA ALA A 227 -20.25 -8.60 -18.53
C ALA A 227 -21.71 -9.08 -18.45
N GLU A 228 -21.96 -10.26 -17.88
CA GLU A 228 -23.33 -10.76 -17.63
C GLU A 228 -24.03 -10.05 -16.46
N ARG A 229 -23.27 -9.69 -15.42
CA ARG A 229 -23.83 -9.04 -14.22
C ARG A 229 -24.20 -7.58 -14.43
N ILE A 230 -23.42 -6.83 -15.18
CA ILE A 230 -23.63 -5.40 -15.42
C ILE A 230 -25.00 -5.10 -16.07
N PRO A 231 -25.43 -5.76 -17.13
CA PRO A 231 -26.74 -5.53 -17.74
C PRO A 231 -27.93 -5.91 -16.85
N ASN A 232 -27.74 -6.91 -15.98
CA ASN A 232 -28.77 -7.46 -15.09
C ASN A 232 -28.77 -6.86 -13.69
N SER A 233 -27.78 -6.06 -13.34
CA SER A 233 -27.76 -5.37 -12.04
C SER A 233 -28.79 -4.25 -12.05
N GLY A 234 -29.71 -4.26 -11.07
CA GLY A 234 -30.65 -3.16 -10.85
C GLY A 234 -29.96 -1.79 -10.72
N LEU A 235 -28.64 -1.79 -10.48
CA LEU A 235 -27.76 -0.63 -10.47
C LEU A 235 -27.62 0.00 -11.85
N ALA A 236 -27.46 -0.78 -12.92
CA ALA A 236 -27.39 -0.27 -14.29
C ALA A 236 -28.71 0.42 -14.71
N ARG A 237 -29.84 -0.11 -14.26
CA ARG A 237 -31.16 0.52 -14.46
C ARG A 237 -31.37 1.79 -13.64
N GLN A 238 -30.79 1.88 -12.43
CA GLN A 238 -30.88 3.09 -11.59
C GLN A 238 -29.95 4.21 -12.08
N ILE A 239 -28.81 3.89 -12.64
CA ILE A 239 -27.88 4.87 -13.22
C ILE A 239 -28.41 5.43 -14.53
N SER A 240 -29.07 4.62 -15.37
CA SER A 240 -29.64 5.07 -16.66
C SER A 240 -30.91 5.93 -16.53
N HIS A 241 -31.61 5.88 -15.39
CA HIS A 241 -32.88 6.58 -15.20
C HIS A 241 -32.83 7.85 -14.36
N LYS A 242 -31.68 8.21 -13.78
CA LYS A 242 -31.53 9.46 -13.02
C LYS A 242 -30.29 10.21 -13.48
N THR A 243 -30.53 11.19 -14.34
CA THR A 243 -29.55 12.25 -14.58
C THR A 243 -29.03 12.83 -13.27
N GLY A 244 -27.85 12.46 -12.89
CA GLY A 244 -26.95 13.29 -12.12
C GLY A 244 -26.91 13.17 -10.61
N ARG A 245 -27.64 12.31 -9.91
CA ARG A 245 -27.38 12.05 -8.47
C ARG A 245 -27.99 10.72 -8.04
N SER A 246 -27.19 9.68 -7.88
CA SER A 246 -27.63 8.46 -7.20
C SER A 246 -27.21 8.50 -5.74
N VAL A 247 -28.18 8.53 -4.84
CA VAL A 247 -27.96 8.21 -3.42
C VAL A 247 -28.16 6.71 -3.30
N ILE A 248 -27.10 5.99 -3.00
CA ILE A 248 -27.18 4.57 -2.65
C ILE A 248 -27.86 4.48 -1.29
N LYS A 249 -29.10 4.01 -1.25
CA LYS A 249 -29.75 3.61 0.00
C LYS A 249 -29.27 2.19 0.36
N PRO A 250 -28.65 1.96 1.52
CA PRO A 250 -28.35 0.61 1.95
C PRO A 250 -29.64 -0.17 2.17
N SER A 251 -29.73 -1.36 1.57
CA SER A 251 -30.82 -2.28 1.86
C SER A 251 -30.68 -2.78 3.29
N ARG A 252 -31.65 -2.42 4.15
CA ARG A 252 -31.82 -3.09 5.44
C ARG A 252 -32.36 -4.49 5.17
N ASN A 253 -31.54 -5.50 5.40
CA ASN A 253 -31.94 -6.79 6.03
C ASN A 253 -30.74 -7.75 6.02
N GLN A 254 -30.17 -7.95 7.16
CA GLN A 254 -30.12 -9.23 7.88
C GLN A 254 -29.18 -9.09 9.08
N SER A 255 -29.77 -9.22 10.24
CA SER A 255 -29.07 -9.41 11.51
C SER A 255 -28.53 -10.84 11.54
N SER A 256 -27.21 -11.02 11.51
CA SER A 256 -26.57 -12.19 12.06
C SER A 256 -25.60 -11.76 13.15
N THR A 257 -25.96 -12.07 14.36
CA THR A 257 -25.17 -11.84 15.57
C THR A 257 -24.32 -13.09 15.86
N ASP A 258 -23.31 -13.36 15.04
CA ASP A 258 -22.29 -14.32 15.41
C ASP A 258 -20.92 -13.63 15.44
N PRO A 259 -20.21 -13.66 16.57
CA PRO A 259 -18.87 -13.07 16.66
C PRO A 259 -17.88 -13.95 15.87
N ILE A 260 -17.30 -13.38 14.82
CA ILE A 260 -16.17 -14.00 14.13
C ILE A 260 -14.96 -13.92 15.05
N SER A 261 -14.55 -15.04 15.61
CA SER A 261 -13.30 -15.12 16.35
C SER A 261 -12.12 -15.16 15.34
N VAL A 262 -11.33 -14.10 15.32
CA VAL A 262 -10.10 -14.06 14.54
C VAL A 262 -8.96 -14.56 15.42
N SER A 263 -8.42 -15.73 15.12
CA SER A 263 -7.18 -16.20 15.75
C SER A 263 -5.99 -15.64 14.98
N TYR A 264 -5.13 -14.90 15.67
CA TYR A 264 -3.86 -14.44 15.10
C TYR A 264 -2.85 -15.58 15.11
N THR A 265 -2.54 -16.12 13.94
CA THR A 265 -1.36 -16.95 13.76
C THR A 265 -0.23 -16.11 13.16
N HIS A 266 0.95 -16.15 13.78
CA HIS A 266 2.16 -15.57 13.21
C HIS A 266 2.58 -16.35 11.97
N LEU A 267 2.32 -15.80 10.79
CA LEU A 267 2.81 -16.34 9.52
C LEU A 267 4.14 -15.69 9.17
N THR A 268 5.21 -16.48 9.16
CA THR A 268 6.57 -16.10 8.74
C THR A 268 6.84 -16.39 7.26
N LEU A 269 5.82 -16.50 6.43
CA LEU A 269 5.92 -16.81 5.01
C LEU A 269 5.60 -15.57 4.16
N PRO A 270 6.20 -15.43 2.97
CA PRO A 270 5.87 -14.34 2.07
C PRO A 270 4.38 -14.40 1.72
N THR A 271 3.67 -13.36 2.14
CA THR A 271 2.23 -13.24 1.90
C THR A 271 2.01 -12.45 0.63
N ILE A 272 1.21 -13.00 -0.27
CA ILE A 272 0.86 -12.36 -1.53
C ILE A 272 -0.45 -11.60 -1.34
N LEU A 273 -0.46 -10.36 -1.80
CA LEU A 273 -1.60 -9.48 -1.68
C LEU A 273 -2.45 -9.55 -2.95
N LEU A 274 -3.72 -9.85 -2.78
CA LEU A 274 -4.73 -9.79 -3.83
C LEU A 274 -5.81 -8.78 -3.43
N VAL A 275 -6.24 -7.95 -4.36
CA VAL A 275 -7.28 -6.93 -4.10
C VAL A 275 -8.41 -7.05 -5.10
#